data_512378af3501fd24be54a1ec33e5cc54
#
_entry.id   512378af3501fd24be54a1ec33e5cc54
#
_cell.length_a   1.000
_cell.length_b   1.000
_cell.length_c   1.000
_cell.angle_alpha   90.00
_cell.angle_beta   90.00
_cell.angle_gamma   90.00
#
_symmetry.space_group_name_H-M   'P 1'
#
loop_
_entity.id
_entity.type
_entity.pdbx_description
1 polymer ?
#
loop_
_entity_poly.entity_id
_entity_poly.type
_entity_poly.pdbx_seq_one_letter_code
_entity_poly.pdbx_strand_id
1 'polypeptide(L)'
;MSTLKVNTVQHNTSGFNNVVQFTDGAGTENGTLCRAWVNFNGTGTVAIRADFNVSSITDIALGQYTVNFSNALSDANYAAVVTSYYTNATNQNGYISYEDSRLKARTSSSFTLATSTTSVYNDSAIISVIIHR
;
A
#
# COMPACT_ATOMS: atom_id res chain seq x y z
N MET A 1 -21.24 -21.49 -20.00
CA MET A 1 -20.48 -20.51 -19.21
C MET A 1 -20.23 -19.31 -20.12
N SER A 2 -20.68 -18.12 -19.73
CA SER A 2 -20.49 -16.89 -20.52
C SER A 2 -19.21 -16.19 -20.07
N THR A 3 -18.34 -15.83 -21.01
CA THR A 3 -17.10 -15.13 -20.73
C THR A 3 -17.17 -13.75 -21.37
N LEU A 4 -16.99 -12.68 -20.56
CA LEU A 4 -16.82 -11.32 -21.05
C LEU A 4 -15.32 -11.05 -21.24
N LYS A 5 -14.91 -10.74 -22.47
CA LYS A 5 -13.53 -10.32 -22.78
C LYS A 5 -13.56 -8.83 -23.11
N VAL A 6 -12.95 -8.01 -22.29
CA VAL A 6 -12.86 -6.55 -22.48
C VAL A 6 -11.43 -6.08 -22.27
N ASN A 7 -10.99 -5.10 -23.04
CA ASN A 7 -9.68 -4.47 -22.88
C ASN A 7 -9.72 -3.35 -21.83
N THR A 8 -10.89 -2.78 -21.60
CA THR A 8 -11.06 -1.66 -20.65
C THR A 8 -12.42 -1.76 -19.99
N VAL A 9 -12.45 -1.59 -18.66
CA VAL A 9 -13.66 -1.34 -17.91
C VAL A 9 -13.65 0.13 -17.50
N GLN A 10 -14.57 0.93 -18.02
CA GLN A 10 -14.67 2.35 -17.76
C GLN A 10 -16.01 2.67 -17.06
N HIS A 11 -15.96 3.48 -16.03
CA HIS A 11 -17.16 3.98 -15.36
C HIS A 11 -17.84 5.03 -16.23
N ASN A 12 -19.15 4.89 -16.46
CA ASN A 12 -19.89 5.70 -17.42
C ASN A 12 -20.51 6.99 -16.81
N THR A 13 -20.30 7.29 -15.55
CA THR A 13 -20.83 8.49 -14.91
C THR A 13 -19.72 9.41 -14.44
N SER A 14 -19.90 10.72 -14.66
CA SER A 14 -18.96 11.78 -14.30
C SER A 14 -18.85 12.08 -12.79
N GLY A 15 -19.44 11.27 -11.94
CA GLY A 15 -19.32 11.34 -10.49
C GLY A 15 -18.13 10.51 -9.99
N PHE A 16 -17.36 11.07 -9.08
CA PHE A 16 -16.19 10.45 -8.45
C PHE A 16 -16.56 9.24 -7.57
N ASN A 17 -17.12 8.20 -8.13
CA ASN A 17 -17.26 6.94 -7.42
C ASN A 17 -16.28 5.92 -8.03
N ASN A 18 -15.14 5.72 -7.37
CA ASN A 18 -14.20 4.63 -7.66
C ASN A 18 -14.77 3.27 -7.22
N VAL A 19 -16.08 3.09 -7.34
CA VAL A 19 -16.80 1.92 -6.89
C VAL A 19 -17.11 1.06 -8.10
N VAL A 20 -16.63 -0.18 -8.09
CA VAL A 20 -17.07 -1.22 -9.01
C VAL A 20 -18.25 -1.94 -8.36
N GLN A 21 -19.38 -2.03 -9.05
CA GLN A 21 -20.53 -2.77 -8.59
C GLN A 21 -20.48 -4.21 -9.09
N PHE A 22 -20.64 -5.14 -8.16
CA PHE A 22 -20.80 -6.55 -8.43
C PHE A 22 -22.25 -6.92 -8.11
N THR A 23 -22.96 -7.47 -9.11
CA THR A 23 -24.33 -7.94 -8.92
C THR A 23 -24.37 -9.44 -9.10
N ASP A 24 -24.90 -10.15 -8.11
CA ASP A 24 -25.14 -11.59 -8.15
C ASP A 24 -26.56 -11.93 -7.65
N GLY A 25 -26.82 -13.21 -7.36
CA GLY A 25 -28.12 -13.67 -6.86
C GLY A 25 -28.48 -13.17 -5.46
N ALA A 26 -27.54 -12.64 -4.69
CA ALA A 26 -27.74 -12.07 -3.36
C ALA A 26 -27.99 -10.55 -3.40
N GLY A 27 -27.68 -9.87 -4.51
CA GLY A 27 -27.89 -8.43 -4.66
C GLY A 27 -26.74 -7.72 -5.37
N THR A 28 -26.68 -6.40 -5.18
CA THR A 28 -25.60 -5.55 -5.72
C THR A 28 -24.71 -5.07 -4.57
N GLU A 29 -23.42 -5.35 -4.65
CA GLU A 29 -22.42 -4.92 -3.71
C GLU A 29 -21.44 -3.95 -4.36
N ASN A 30 -20.94 -3.00 -3.57
CA ASN A 30 -19.94 -2.03 -3.99
C ASN A 30 -18.56 -2.48 -3.53
N GLY A 31 -17.61 -2.55 -4.46
CA GLY A 31 -16.20 -2.83 -4.18
C GLY A 31 -15.32 -1.63 -4.46
N THR A 32 -14.25 -1.47 -3.70
CA THR A 32 -13.17 -0.52 -3.98
C THR A 32 -12.01 -1.24 -4.66
N LEU A 33 -11.22 -0.51 -5.45
CA LEU A 33 -10.06 -1.07 -6.13
C LEU A 33 -8.78 -0.76 -5.36
N CYS A 34 -7.84 -1.71 -5.41
CA CYS A 34 -6.46 -1.43 -5.01
C CYS A 34 -5.88 -0.36 -5.95
N ARG A 35 -5.40 0.74 -5.40
CA ARG A 35 -4.90 1.91 -6.16
C ARG A 35 -3.38 1.96 -6.24
N ALA A 36 -2.71 1.34 -5.29
CA ALA A 36 -1.27 1.13 -5.29
C ALA A 36 -0.92 -0.03 -4.37
N TRP A 37 0.13 -0.75 -4.68
CA TRP A 37 0.74 -1.69 -3.77
C TRP A 37 2.23 -1.83 -4.07
N VAL A 38 3.01 -2.24 -3.06
CA VAL A 38 4.43 -2.50 -3.22
C VAL A 38 4.89 -3.58 -2.24
N ASN A 39 5.79 -4.44 -2.70
CA ASN A 39 6.64 -5.28 -1.86
C ASN A 39 8.10 -4.85 -2.07
N PHE A 40 8.79 -4.55 -0.98
CA PHE A 40 10.17 -4.08 -1.06
C PHE A 40 11.05 -4.61 0.07
N ASN A 41 12.37 -4.55 -0.15
CA ASN A 41 13.39 -4.78 0.84
C ASN A 41 13.72 -3.47 1.55
N GLY A 42 13.63 -3.42 2.88
CA GLY A 42 14.03 -2.26 3.67
C GLY A 42 15.43 -2.38 4.28
N THR A 43 16.10 -3.54 4.17
CA THR A 43 17.44 -3.73 4.75
C THR A 43 18.55 -3.39 3.77
N GLY A 44 19.60 -2.74 4.25
CA GLY A 44 20.75 -2.37 3.42
C GLY A 44 20.34 -1.38 2.31
N THR A 45 20.53 -1.74 1.06
CA THR A 45 20.01 -0.94 -0.06
C THR A 45 18.53 -1.22 -0.26
N VAL A 46 17.69 -0.22 -0.05
CA VAL A 46 16.25 -0.32 -0.28
C VAL A 46 15.95 -0.64 -1.74
N ALA A 47 15.15 -1.68 -1.99
CA ALA A 47 14.85 -2.13 -3.35
C ALA A 47 13.42 -2.65 -3.48
N ILE A 48 12.69 -2.16 -4.48
CA ILE A 48 11.38 -2.66 -4.86
C ILE A 48 11.54 -4.06 -5.50
N ARG A 49 10.72 -5.02 -5.07
CA ARG A 49 10.64 -6.35 -5.68
C ARG A 49 9.51 -6.47 -6.68
N ALA A 50 8.37 -5.89 -6.32
CA ALA A 50 7.19 -5.83 -7.18
C ALA A 50 6.28 -4.71 -6.72
N ASP A 51 5.56 -4.08 -7.65
CA ASP A 51 4.70 -2.96 -7.36
C ASP A 51 3.57 -2.78 -8.38
N PHE A 52 2.64 -1.93 -8.01
CA PHE A 52 1.65 -1.32 -8.88
C PHE A 52 1.44 0.13 -8.44
N ASN A 53 1.57 1.07 -9.37
CA ASN A 53 1.43 2.51 -9.15
C ASN A 53 2.41 3.07 -8.09
N VAL A 54 3.62 2.51 -7.98
CA VAL A 54 4.69 3.02 -7.12
C VAL A 54 5.91 3.34 -7.98
N SER A 55 6.47 4.52 -7.82
CA SER A 55 7.64 4.98 -8.58
C SER A 55 8.95 4.73 -7.84
N SER A 56 8.94 4.86 -6.51
CA SER A 56 10.14 4.70 -5.69
C SER A 56 9.80 4.54 -4.21
N ILE A 57 10.77 4.05 -3.47
CA ILE A 57 10.81 4.12 -2.00
C ILE A 57 11.90 5.11 -1.60
N THR A 58 11.56 6.09 -0.80
CA THR A 58 12.54 6.96 -0.15
C THR A 58 12.88 6.36 1.21
N ASP A 59 14.14 6.02 1.41
CA ASP A 59 14.70 5.64 2.70
C ASP A 59 14.97 6.93 3.50
N ILE A 60 14.26 7.12 4.62
CA ILE A 60 14.37 8.33 5.46
C ILE A 60 15.41 8.10 6.55
N ALA A 61 15.28 6.98 7.25
CA ALA A 61 16.13 6.56 8.36
C ALA A 61 15.81 5.10 8.71
N LEU A 62 16.53 4.53 9.66
CA LEU A 62 16.33 3.16 10.12
C LEU A 62 14.84 2.85 10.36
N GLY A 63 14.29 1.91 9.59
CA GLY A 63 12.89 1.49 9.65
C GLY A 63 11.87 2.54 9.22
N GLN A 64 12.25 3.58 8.49
CA GLN A 64 11.37 4.68 8.12
C GLN A 64 11.42 4.94 6.61
N TYR A 65 10.29 4.82 5.93
CA TYR A 65 10.22 4.85 4.48
C TYR A 65 9.05 5.70 3.98
N THR A 66 9.24 6.33 2.82
CA THR A 66 8.14 6.92 2.04
C THR A 66 7.94 6.14 0.75
N VAL A 67 6.74 5.64 0.53
CA VAL A 67 6.28 5.08 -0.73
C VAL A 67 5.78 6.23 -1.60
N ASN A 68 6.41 6.45 -2.76
CA ASN A 68 6.03 7.48 -3.72
C ASN A 68 5.21 6.86 -4.85
N PHE A 69 4.02 7.41 -5.12
CA PHE A 69 3.16 6.91 -6.18
C PHE A 69 3.59 7.42 -7.56
N SER A 70 3.48 6.58 -8.58
CA SER A 70 3.71 6.97 -9.99
C SER A 70 2.64 7.93 -10.48
N ASN A 71 1.38 7.65 -10.13
CA ASN A 71 0.23 8.50 -10.41
C ASN A 71 -0.45 8.84 -9.10
N ALA A 72 -0.65 10.14 -8.87
CA ALA A 72 -1.32 10.62 -7.67
C ALA A 72 -2.75 10.06 -7.57
N LEU A 73 -3.18 9.79 -6.34
CA LEU A 73 -4.57 9.50 -6.03
C LEU A 73 -5.39 10.80 -6.07
N SER A 74 -6.71 10.69 -6.03
CA SER A 74 -7.60 11.87 -6.03
C SER A 74 -7.40 12.77 -4.81
N ASP A 75 -7.06 12.19 -3.66
CA ASP A 75 -6.78 12.88 -2.41
C ASP A 75 -6.01 11.95 -1.44
N ALA A 76 -5.83 12.37 -0.19
CA ALA A 76 -5.14 11.63 0.85
C ALA A 76 -6.07 10.75 1.72
N ASN A 77 -7.39 10.66 1.40
CA ASN A 77 -8.35 9.89 2.19
C ASN A 77 -8.45 8.44 1.70
N TYR A 78 -7.37 7.71 1.75
CA TYR A 78 -7.29 6.29 1.38
C TYR A 78 -7.02 5.41 2.59
N ALA A 79 -7.41 4.13 2.51
CA ALA A 79 -7.02 3.12 3.47
C ALA A 79 -5.64 2.55 3.09
N ALA A 80 -4.77 2.41 4.08
CA ALA A 80 -3.45 1.80 3.91
C ALA A 80 -3.29 0.62 4.86
N VAL A 81 -2.80 -0.49 4.33
CA VAL A 81 -2.39 -1.66 5.12
C VAL A 81 -0.90 -1.86 4.92
N VAL A 82 -0.18 -2.01 6.02
CA VAL A 82 1.26 -2.27 6.02
C VAL A 82 1.52 -3.57 6.76
N THR A 83 2.33 -4.43 6.17
CA THR A 83 2.86 -5.62 6.81
C THR A 83 4.38 -5.67 6.67
N SER A 84 5.07 -6.18 7.67
CA SER A 84 6.52 -6.42 7.61
C SER A 84 6.87 -7.77 8.18
N TYR A 85 7.96 -8.35 7.68
CA TYR A 85 8.46 -9.64 8.12
C TYR A 85 9.90 -9.52 8.60
N TYR A 86 10.16 -10.13 9.74
CA TYR A 86 11.48 -10.18 10.36
C TYR A 86 12.09 -11.58 10.32
N THR A 87 13.36 -11.65 9.95
CA THR A 87 14.06 -12.93 9.75
C THR A 87 14.93 -13.37 10.92
N ASN A 88 14.99 -12.62 12.03
CA ASN A 88 15.86 -12.99 13.15
C ASN A 88 15.18 -13.97 14.10
N ALA A 89 15.66 -15.21 14.09
CA ALA A 89 15.12 -16.33 14.88
C ALA A 89 15.30 -16.21 16.41
N THR A 90 16.03 -15.20 16.90
CA THR A 90 16.34 -15.06 18.34
C THR A 90 15.45 -14.07 19.09
N ASN A 91 14.72 -13.21 18.43
CA ASN A 91 13.78 -12.27 19.05
C ASN A 91 12.38 -12.42 18.45
N GLN A 92 11.51 -13.14 19.12
CA GLN A 92 10.10 -13.34 18.74
C GLN A 92 9.20 -12.10 19.03
N ASN A 93 9.77 -10.94 19.24
CA ASN A 93 9.01 -9.70 19.37
C ASN A 93 8.55 -9.28 17.98
N GLY A 94 7.24 -9.43 17.72
CA GLY A 94 6.63 -9.12 16.44
C GLY A 94 6.98 -7.70 15.97
N TYR A 95 7.22 -7.57 14.65
CA TYR A 95 7.35 -6.25 14.04
C TYR A 95 5.99 -5.56 14.00
N ILE A 96 6.00 -4.31 14.42
CA ILE A 96 4.87 -3.40 14.27
C ILE A 96 5.15 -2.56 13.02
N SER A 97 4.21 -2.57 12.08
CA SER A 97 4.25 -1.69 10.91
C SER A 97 3.09 -0.73 11.00
N TYR A 98 3.35 0.53 10.84
CA TYR A 98 2.33 1.58 10.97
C TYR A 98 2.63 2.79 10.09
N GLU A 99 1.62 3.59 9.84
CA GLU A 99 1.81 4.91 9.28
C GLU A 99 2.47 5.82 10.31
N ASP A 100 3.58 6.46 9.95
CA ASP A 100 4.22 7.44 10.81
C ASP A 100 4.00 8.87 10.31
N SER A 101 2.88 9.44 10.70
CA SER A 101 2.50 10.81 10.37
C SER A 101 3.39 11.88 11.03
N ARG A 102 4.21 11.51 12.03
CA ARG A 102 5.19 12.41 12.67
C ARG A 102 6.34 12.72 11.73
N LEU A 103 6.65 11.81 10.81
CA LEU A 103 7.71 11.99 9.81
C LEU A 103 7.20 12.80 8.63
N LYS A 104 6.07 12.41 8.10
CA LYS A 104 5.41 13.06 6.97
C LYS A 104 3.96 12.62 6.90
N ALA A 105 3.04 13.57 6.85
CA ALA A 105 1.64 13.26 6.62
C ALA A 105 1.47 12.61 5.25
N ARG A 106 0.48 11.69 5.13
CA ARG A 106 0.08 11.14 3.84
C ARG A 106 -0.39 12.22 2.89
N THR A 107 -0.13 12.05 1.62
CA THR A 107 -0.58 12.93 0.55
C THR A 107 -1.26 12.13 -0.55
N SER A 108 -1.83 12.78 -1.55
CA SER A 108 -2.32 12.08 -2.75
C SER A 108 -1.20 11.38 -3.53
N SER A 109 0.07 11.77 -3.36
CA SER A 109 1.21 11.23 -4.11
C SER A 109 2.17 10.38 -3.29
N SER A 110 1.99 10.26 -1.97
CA SER A 110 2.91 9.50 -1.13
C SER A 110 2.29 9.02 0.19
N PHE A 111 2.84 7.93 0.71
CA PHE A 111 2.51 7.32 1.99
C PHE A 111 3.78 7.06 2.79
N THR A 112 3.84 7.50 4.05
CA THR A 112 5.00 7.30 4.93
C THR A 112 4.68 6.29 6.00
N LEU A 113 5.58 5.34 6.19
CA LEU A 113 5.45 4.25 7.14
C LEU A 113 6.72 4.08 7.98
N ALA A 114 6.55 3.41 9.10
CA ALA A 114 7.64 2.92 9.91
C ALA A 114 7.48 1.43 10.23
N THR A 115 8.62 0.77 10.40
CA THR A 115 8.73 -0.58 10.94
C THR A 115 9.54 -0.53 12.23
N SER A 116 9.04 -1.14 13.29
CA SER A 116 9.70 -1.10 14.61
C SER A 116 9.47 -2.40 15.38
N THR A 117 10.35 -2.68 16.31
CA THR A 117 10.03 -3.51 17.47
C THR A 117 9.30 -2.66 18.52
N THR A 118 9.00 -3.20 19.68
CA THR A 118 8.23 -2.51 20.74
C THR A 118 8.78 -1.14 21.15
N SER A 119 10.03 -0.81 20.84
CA SER A 119 10.66 0.44 21.30
C SER A 119 11.68 1.05 20.33
N VAL A 120 12.03 0.37 19.24
CA VAL A 120 13.13 0.81 18.36
C VAL A 120 12.73 0.60 16.89
N TYR A 121 12.98 1.60 16.06
CA TYR A 121 12.88 1.48 14.61
C TYR A 121 13.88 0.44 14.10
N ASN A 122 13.45 -0.38 13.16
CA ASN A 122 14.30 -1.40 12.55
C ASN A 122 13.91 -1.63 11.10
N ASP A 123 14.91 -1.85 10.26
CA ASP A 123 14.70 -2.25 8.87
C ASP A 123 14.13 -3.66 8.81
N SER A 124 13.21 -3.88 7.90
CA SER A 124 12.63 -5.19 7.62
C SER A 124 13.00 -5.66 6.22
N ALA A 125 13.37 -6.92 6.12
CA ALA A 125 13.74 -7.53 4.84
C ALA A 125 12.55 -7.64 3.88
N ILE A 126 11.32 -7.74 4.39
CA ILE A 126 10.11 -7.77 3.57
C ILE A 126 9.11 -6.79 4.17
N ILE A 127 8.73 -5.80 3.37
CA ILE A 127 7.68 -4.84 3.69
C ILE A 127 6.68 -4.85 2.55
N SER A 128 5.40 -4.97 2.88
CA SER A 128 4.32 -4.89 1.91
C SER A 128 3.36 -3.79 2.31
N VAL A 129 2.95 -2.99 1.33
CA VAL A 129 1.98 -1.91 1.48
C VAL A 129 0.87 -2.08 0.45
N ILE A 130 -0.36 -1.92 0.88
CA ILE A 130 -1.54 -1.92 0.00
C ILE A 130 -2.34 -0.66 0.28
N ILE A 131 -2.75 0.03 -0.77
CA ILE A 131 -3.54 1.26 -0.73
C ILE A 131 -4.87 1.03 -1.44
N HIS A 132 -5.95 1.23 -0.73
CA HIS A 132 -7.33 1.14 -1.24
C HIS A 132 -8.03 2.49 -1.22
N ARG A 133 -8.77 2.76 -2.30
CA ARG A 133 -9.63 3.92 -2.42
C ARG A 133 -10.78 3.68 -3.39
#